data_52937116855b5d51b9438b597c3026ad
#
_entry.id   52937116855b5d51b9438b597c3026ad
#
_cell.length_a   1.000
_cell.length_b   1.000
_cell.length_c   1.000
_cell.angle_alpha   90.00
_cell.angle_beta   90.00
_cell.angle_gamma   90.00
#
_symmetry.space_group_name_H-M   'P 1'
#
loop_
_entity.id
_entity.type
_entity.pdbx_description
1 polymer ?
#
loop_
_entity_poly.entity_id
_entity_poly.type
_entity_poly.pdbx_seq_one_letter_code
_entity_poly.pdbx_strand_id
1 'polypeptide(L)'
;LVGSEMCIRDSSMISFSPEEEVSRQFLVRDDIDCTVIVIDSSVLERNLSFTLQVLSVTKKAVLCLNLSDECCKNGFVIDEDELSLNLGIPVISTNATKKSDIEKIREKIYDVCTEKTKCFRVTRLYDGIDIFNKEKHKENTEFLAARSKEICSRCIKKCGENISEKTKKLDKILTSKITGIPIMILLLGLLFWITAVGANYPSRLLSELFEYIKVGLVYVFDFFNAPDFIKGFFINGIYTTLSWVVAVMLPPMAIFFPLFALIEDFGYLPRIAFNLDKFFSKCGAHGKQGLTMAMGIGCNACGVTGCRIIESPKERLIATVTNNFMPCNGRFPMLIALITIFFSGSACVFASSISIALILVLLILFAVMMTMFVSKILSVTLLSGERSAFALELPPYRKPRILKTIVSSFLDRTLFVLGRAVTVSYTHLRAHETLMNLV
;
A
#
# COMPACT_ATOMS: atom_id res chain seq x y z
N LEU A 1 -29.45 13.65 -5.45
CA LEU A 1 -28.10 13.67 -6.02
C LEU A 1 -27.47 12.30 -5.84
N VAL A 2 -27.62 11.42 -6.82
CA VAL A 2 -26.87 10.17 -6.90
C VAL A 2 -25.57 10.54 -7.61
N GLY A 3 -24.55 10.92 -6.83
CA GLY A 3 -23.21 11.09 -7.32
C GLY A 3 -22.54 9.73 -7.35
N SER A 4 -22.28 9.17 -8.51
CA SER A 4 -21.29 8.11 -8.63
C SER A 4 -19.92 8.77 -8.47
N GLU A 5 -19.34 8.70 -7.27
CA GLU A 5 -17.98 9.14 -7.01
C GLU A 5 -17.03 8.14 -7.65
N MET A 6 -16.50 8.47 -8.80
CA MET A 6 -15.38 7.75 -9.40
C MET A 6 -14.10 8.51 -9.13
N CYS A 7 -13.30 7.99 -8.21
CA CYS A 7 -11.95 8.47 -7.96
C CYS A 7 -10.98 7.86 -8.97
N ILE A 8 -10.60 8.62 -9.99
CA ILE A 8 -9.45 8.28 -10.83
C ILE A 8 -8.21 8.68 -10.06
N ARG A 9 -7.37 7.71 -9.71
CA ARG A 9 -6.15 7.94 -8.93
C ARG A 9 -4.92 8.17 -9.79
N ASP A 10 -5.09 8.27 -11.11
CA ASP A 10 -4.01 8.24 -12.08
C ASP A 10 -3.63 9.58 -12.67
N SER A 11 -2.36 9.62 -13.09
CA SER A 11 -1.72 10.74 -13.76
C SER A 11 -1.94 10.76 -15.28
N SER A 12 -2.77 9.86 -15.81
CA SER A 12 -3.03 9.72 -17.26
C SER A 12 -4.44 9.22 -17.54
N MET A 13 -5.08 9.72 -18.59
CA MET A 13 -6.37 9.21 -19.09
C MET A 13 -6.25 7.96 -19.96
N ILE A 14 -5.06 7.41 -20.12
CA ILE A 14 -4.89 6.15 -20.82
C ILE A 14 -5.12 5.03 -19.82
N SER A 15 -6.21 4.30 -20.04
CA SER A 15 -6.64 3.24 -19.13
C SER A 15 -5.70 2.04 -19.20
N PHE A 16 -5.13 1.69 -18.06
CA PHE A 16 -4.42 0.42 -17.83
C PHE A 16 -5.24 -0.54 -16.98
N SER A 17 -6.31 -0.06 -16.33
CA SER A 17 -7.22 -0.86 -15.53
C SER A 17 -8.65 -0.78 -16.05
N PRO A 18 -9.50 -1.81 -15.79
CA PRO A 18 -10.91 -1.77 -16.13
C PRO A 18 -11.67 -0.60 -15.48
N GLU A 19 -11.23 -0.19 -14.30
CA GLU A 19 -11.82 0.91 -13.52
C GLU A 19 -11.58 2.26 -14.21
N GLU A 20 -10.38 2.47 -14.73
CA GLU A 20 -10.00 3.67 -15.50
C GLU A 20 -10.76 3.75 -16.83
N GLU A 21 -10.95 2.63 -17.50
CA GLU A 21 -11.71 2.57 -18.74
C GLU A 21 -13.18 3.00 -18.52
N VAL A 22 -13.80 2.55 -17.43
CA VAL A 22 -15.17 3.00 -17.07
C VAL A 22 -15.19 4.48 -16.78
N SER A 23 -14.21 5.02 -16.06
CA SER A 23 -14.10 6.46 -15.78
C SER A 23 -13.93 7.28 -17.05
N ARG A 24 -13.10 6.80 -17.98
CA ARG A 24 -12.89 7.44 -19.28
C ARG A 24 -14.17 7.46 -20.10
N GLN A 25 -14.89 6.33 -20.17
CA GLN A 25 -16.18 6.24 -20.89
C GLN A 25 -17.22 7.16 -20.27
N PHE A 26 -17.19 7.36 -18.94
CA PHE A 26 -18.08 8.27 -18.26
C PHE A 26 -17.79 9.73 -18.61
N LEU A 27 -16.51 10.13 -18.65
CA LEU A 27 -16.10 11.51 -18.98
C LEU A 27 -16.43 11.93 -20.41
N VAL A 28 -16.57 10.98 -21.34
CA VAL A 28 -16.92 11.24 -22.75
C VAL A 28 -18.42 11.44 -22.95
N ARG A 29 -19.25 11.16 -21.94
CA ARG A 29 -20.70 11.34 -22.05
C ARG A 29 -21.08 12.82 -22.11
N ASP A 30 -22.02 13.13 -22.97
CA ASP A 30 -22.55 14.50 -23.12
C ASP A 30 -23.56 14.92 -22.04
N ASP A 31 -23.97 13.98 -21.16
CA ASP A 31 -24.97 14.18 -20.10
C ASP A 31 -24.37 14.67 -18.77
N ILE A 32 -23.09 15.02 -18.73
CA ILE A 32 -22.40 15.51 -17.54
C ILE A 32 -22.56 17.03 -17.42
N ASP A 33 -23.18 17.48 -16.32
CA ASP A 33 -23.37 18.89 -16.03
C ASP A 33 -22.08 19.61 -15.63
N CYS A 34 -21.23 18.96 -14.84
CA CYS A 34 -19.96 19.51 -14.38
C CYS A 34 -18.99 18.40 -13.96
N THR A 35 -17.71 18.53 -14.31
CA THR A 35 -16.63 17.65 -13.87
C THR A 35 -15.78 18.33 -12.81
N VAL A 36 -15.63 17.71 -11.66
CA VAL A 36 -14.73 18.22 -10.60
C VAL A 36 -13.40 17.48 -10.67
N ILE A 37 -12.34 18.24 -10.95
CA ILE A 37 -10.97 17.72 -11.03
C ILE A 37 -10.28 18.04 -9.72
N VAL A 38 -9.92 17.01 -8.94
CA VAL A 38 -9.24 17.19 -7.66
C VAL A 38 -7.77 16.80 -7.83
N ILE A 39 -6.87 17.76 -7.59
CA ILE A 39 -5.43 17.54 -7.70
C ILE A 39 -4.68 17.95 -6.43
N ASP A 40 -3.52 17.34 -6.23
CA ASP A 40 -2.60 17.72 -5.15
C ASP A 40 -1.83 18.98 -5.54
N SER A 41 -2.02 20.06 -4.79
CA SER A 41 -1.38 21.35 -5.02
C SER A 41 0.13 21.31 -4.77
N SER A 42 0.64 20.38 -3.97
CA SER A 42 2.06 20.26 -3.67
C SER A 42 2.89 19.74 -4.86
N VAL A 43 2.24 19.08 -5.84
CA VAL A 43 2.84 18.51 -7.05
C VAL A 43 2.10 18.98 -8.31
N LEU A 44 1.87 20.30 -8.37
CA LEU A 44 1.01 20.92 -9.40
C LEU A 44 1.49 20.58 -10.82
N GLU A 45 2.78 20.66 -11.12
CA GLU A 45 3.34 20.48 -12.47
C GLU A 45 2.94 19.14 -13.08
N ARG A 46 2.97 18.07 -12.29
CA ARG A 46 2.58 16.74 -12.75
C ARG A 46 1.06 16.60 -12.91
N ASN A 47 0.32 17.00 -11.88
CA ASN A 47 -1.13 16.84 -11.86
C ASN A 47 -1.84 17.72 -12.90
N LEU A 48 -1.20 18.83 -13.29
CA LEU A 48 -1.71 19.70 -14.32
C LEU A 48 -1.72 19.02 -15.70
N SER A 49 -0.77 18.13 -15.98
CA SER A 49 -0.77 17.32 -17.20
C SER A 49 -2.05 16.46 -17.32
N PHE A 50 -2.46 15.84 -16.22
CA PHE A 50 -3.74 15.12 -16.15
C PHE A 50 -4.95 16.06 -16.32
N THR A 51 -4.93 17.22 -15.63
CA THR A 51 -5.97 18.24 -15.76
C THR A 51 -6.17 18.65 -17.21
N LEU A 52 -5.10 18.89 -17.95
CA LEU A 52 -5.15 19.25 -19.37
C LEU A 52 -5.75 18.13 -20.22
N GLN A 53 -5.48 16.86 -19.92
CA GLN A 53 -6.10 15.72 -20.58
C GLN A 53 -7.62 15.69 -20.36
N VAL A 54 -8.07 15.89 -19.13
CA VAL A 54 -9.51 15.93 -18.81
C VAL A 54 -10.19 17.10 -19.53
N LEU A 55 -9.58 18.29 -19.52
CA LEU A 55 -10.12 19.49 -20.16
C LEU A 55 -10.15 19.42 -21.70
N SER A 56 -9.35 18.53 -22.30
CA SER A 56 -9.46 18.30 -23.73
C SER A 56 -10.76 17.58 -24.14
N VAL A 57 -11.36 16.82 -23.19
CA VAL A 57 -12.59 16.07 -23.39
C VAL A 57 -13.81 16.82 -22.86
N THR A 58 -13.72 17.42 -21.67
CA THR A 58 -14.84 18.07 -20.99
C THR A 58 -14.79 19.59 -21.13
N LYS A 59 -15.96 20.21 -21.30
CA LYS A 59 -16.08 21.69 -21.44
C LYS A 59 -16.41 22.38 -20.11
N LYS A 60 -17.14 21.72 -19.22
CA LYS A 60 -17.61 22.27 -17.94
C LYS A 60 -16.86 21.55 -16.82
N ALA A 61 -15.89 22.23 -16.20
CA ALA A 61 -15.09 21.65 -15.12
C ALA A 61 -14.76 22.69 -14.05
N VAL A 62 -14.52 22.20 -12.83
CA VAL A 62 -13.98 22.96 -11.68
C VAL A 62 -12.70 22.28 -11.22
N LEU A 63 -11.62 23.04 -11.05
CA LEU A 63 -10.35 22.54 -10.54
C LEU A 63 -10.24 22.80 -9.03
N CYS A 64 -10.12 21.73 -8.26
CA CYS A 64 -9.87 21.78 -6.82
C CYS A 64 -8.40 21.51 -6.53
N LEU A 65 -7.68 22.50 -6.04
CA LEU A 65 -6.32 22.39 -5.55
C LEU A 65 -6.36 21.91 -4.09
N ASN A 66 -6.34 20.60 -3.88
CA ASN A 66 -6.36 20.05 -2.54
C ASN A 66 -4.98 20.12 -1.88
N LEU A 67 -4.93 20.00 -0.54
CA LEU A 67 -3.70 20.10 0.25
C LEU A 67 -3.01 21.48 0.14
N SER A 68 -3.77 22.55 -0.01
CA SER A 68 -3.24 23.92 -0.10
C SER A 68 -2.40 24.32 1.11
N ASP A 69 -2.70 23.79 2.30
CA ASP A 69 -1.91 23.99 3.52
C ASP A 69 -0.50 23.33 3.45
N GLU A 70 -0.36 22.22 2.74
CA GLU A 70 0.95 21.59 2.50
C GLU A 70 1.77 22.40 1.48
N CYS A 71 1.11 22.94 0.45
CA CYS A 71 1.74 23.81 -0.52
C CYS A 71 2.33 25.05 0.15
N CYS A 72 1.56 25.72 1.01
CA CYS A 72 2.03 26.88 1.79
C CYS A 72 3.18 26.53 2.73
N LYS A 73 3.16 25.36 3.41
CA LYS A 73 4.26 24.88 4.26
C LYS A 73 5.54 24.62 3.45
N ASN A 74 5.40 24.21 2.19
CA ASN A 74 6.54 24.02 1.29
C ASN A 74 7.09 25.32 0.71
N GLY A 75 6.52 26.47 1.09
CA GLY A 75 6.96 27.79 0.65
C GLY A 75 6.51 28.18 -0.75
N PHE A 76 5.44 27.56 -1.26
CA PHE A 76 4.83 27.87 -2.54
C PHE A 76 3.39 28.36 -2.34
N VAL A 77 3.02 29.38 -3.09
CA VAL A 77 1.64 29.86 -3.19
C VAL A 77 1.25 29.82 -4.67
N ILE A 78 0.10 29.24 -4.95
CA ILE A 78 -0.45 29.15 -6.30
C ILE A 78 -1.40 30.34 -6.48
N ASP A 79 -1.23 31.06 -7.57
CA ASP A 79 -2.13 32.12 -7.96
C ASP A 79 -3.36 31.50 -8.68
N GLU A 80 -4.49 31.47 -7.94
CA GLU A 80 -5.73 30.83 -8.42
C GLU A 80 -6.31 31.56 -9.62
N ASP A 81 -6.25 32.90 -9.62
CA ASP A 81 -6.79 33.73 -10.68
C ASP A 81 -6.01 33.56 -11.99
N GLU A 82 -4.68 33.58 -11.89
CA GLU A 82 -3.81 33.37 -13.05
C GLU A 82 -3.94 31.94 -13.60
N LEU A 83 -4.07 30.94 -12.73
CA LEU A 83 -4.28 29.55 -13.14
C LEU A 83 -5.67 29.39 -13.78
N SER A 84 -6.70 30.03 -13.24
CA SER A 84 -8.05 30.04 -13.80
C SER A 84 -8.10 30.66 -15.20
N LEU A 85 -7.39 31.76 -15.42
CA LEU A 85 -7.26 32.41 -16.72
C LEU A 85 -6.54 31.52 -17.74
N ASN A 86 -5.45 30.84 -17.32
CA ASN A 86 -4.69 29.97 -18.20
C ASN A 86 -5.46 28.69 -18.59
N LEU A 87 -6.28 28.16 -17.69
CA LEU A 87 -7.04 26.92 -17.94
C LEU A 87 -8.44 27.17 -18.52
N GLY A 88 -8.98 28.38 -18.32
CA GLY A 88 -10.35 28.75 -18.73
C GLY A 88 -11.45 28.13 -17.87
N ILE A 89 -11.13 27.68 -16.67
CA ILE A 89 -12.06 27.07 -15.71
C ILE A 89 -11.85 27.66 -14.31
N PRO A 90 -12.89 27.69 -13.45
CA PRO A 90 -12.72 28.11 -12.08
C PRO A 90 -11.78 27.19 -11.29
N VAL A 91 -10.87 27.81 -10.54
CA VAL A 91 -9.90 27.12 -9.68
C VAL A 91 -10.16 27.50 -8.22
N ILE A 92 -10.04 26.53 -7.31
CA ILE A 92 -10.24 26.75 -5.87
C ILE A 92 -9.19 25.99 -5.09
N SER A 93 -8.49 26.70 -4.20
CA SER A 93 -7.63 26.05 -3.20
C SER A 93 -8.44 25.55 -2.01
N THR A 94 -8.25 24.29 -1.68
CA THR A 94 -9.06 23.61 -0.69
C THR A 94 -8.24 22.73 0.22
N ASN A 95 -8.80 22.49 1.41
CA ASN A 95 -8.37 21.43 2.30
C ASN A 95 -9.58 20.55 2.61
N ALA A 96 -9.66 19.36 2.00
CA ALA A 96 -10.80 18.46 2.11
C ALA A 96 -11.15 18.02 3.56
N THR A 97 -10.27 18.31 4.53
CA THR A 97 -10.56 18.08 5.95
C THR A 97 -11.43 19.16 6.58
N LYS A 98 -11.61 20.32 5.92
CA LYS A 98 -12.40 21.46 6.42
C LYS A 98 -13.76 21.50 5.74
N LYS A 99 -14.84 21.46 6.55
CA LYS A 99 -16.22 21.56 6.04
C LYS A 99 -16.49 22.84 5.25
N SER A 100 -15.91 23.98 5.69
CA SER A 100 -16.03 25.27 5.00
C SER A 100 -15.54 25.25 3.56
N ASP A 101 -14.47 24.50 3.29
CA ASP A 101 -13.89 24.44 1.94
C ASP A 101 -14.72 23.54 1.04
N ILE A 102 -15.37 22.51 1.59
CA ILE A 102 -16.34 21.67 0.85
C ILE A 102 -17.56 22.50 0.42
N GLU A 103 -18.03 23.41 1.27
CA GLU A 103 -19.13 24.32 0.91
C GLU A 103 -18.76 25.26 -0.23
N LYS A 104 -17.56 25.82 -0.23
CA LYS A 104 -17.05 26.65 -1.34
C LYS A 104 -17.00 25.88 -2.66
N ILE A 105 -16.59 24.61 -2.63
CA ILE A 105 -16.60 23.74 -3.81
C ILE A 105 -18.03 23.57 -4.33
N ARG A 106 -19.00 23.32 -3.45
CA ARG A 106 -20.40 23.16 -3.82
C ARG A 106 -20.98 24.42 -4.46
N GLU A 107 -20.68 25.60 -3.94
CA GLU A 107 -21.08 26.89 -4.52
C GLU A 107 -20.53 27.05 -5.92
N LYS A 108 -19.24 26.78 -6.13
CA LYS A 108 -18.61 26.89 -7.46
C LYS A 108 -19.15 25.88 -8.47
N ILE A 109 -19.43 24.65 -8.05
CA ILE A 109 -20.11 23.66 -8.90
C ILE A 109 -21.48 24.19 -9.33
N TYR A 110 -22.25 24.73 -8.38
CA TYR A 110 -23.56 25.30 -8.66
C TYR A 110 -23.46 26.47 -9.64
N ASP A 111 -22.47 27.36 -9.50
CA ASP A 111 -22.25 28.50 -10.39
C ASP A 111 -21.86 28.05 -11.80
N VAL A 112 -21.11 26.95 -11.96
CA VAL A 112 -20.79 26.37 -13.28
C VAL A 112 -22.02 25.70 -13.91
N CYS A 113 -22.79 24.93 -13.13
CA CYS A 113 -24.00 24.27 -13.61
C CYS A 113 -25.09 25.27 -14.01
N THR A 114 -25.20 26.41 -13.30
CA THR A 114 -26.15 27.48 -13.59
C THR A 114 -25.64 28.50 -14.61
N GLU A 115 -24.48 28.25 -15.22
CA GLU A 115 -23.83 29.14 -16.24
C GLU A 115 -23.51 30.56 -15.73
N LYS A 116 -23.54 30.79 -14.44
CA LYS A 116 -23.10 32.05 -13.83
C LYS A 116 -21.60 32.28 -14.04
N THR A 117 -20.80 31.19 -14.01
CA THR A 117 -19.38 31.23 -14.33
C THR A 117 -19.18 30.58 -15.70
N LYS A 118 -18.72 31.37 -16.68
CA LYS A 118 -18.44 30.87 -18.04
C LYS A 118 -17.10 30.13 -18.07
N CYS A 119 -17.13 28.87 -18.46
CA CYS A 119 -15.92 28.12 -18.78
C CYS A 119 -15.53 28.39 -20.24
N PHE A 120 -14.28 28.80 -20.46
CA PHE A 120 -13.74 29.08 -21.80
C PHE A 120 -12.83 27.95 -22.24
N ARG A 121 -13.03 27.41 -23.44
CA ARG A 121 -12.08 26.47 -24.01
C ARG A 121 -10.87 27.25 -24.56
N VAL A 122 -9.72 27.10 -23.94
CA VAL A 122 -8.49 27.69 -24.45
C VAL A 122 -7.92 26.79 -25.54
N THR A 123 -8.34 26.99 -26.77
CA THR A 123 -8.02 26.14 -27.95
C THR A 123 -6.54 25.91 -28.12
N ARG A 124 -5.68 26.89 -27.81
CA ARG A 124 -4.23 26.79 -27.93
C ARG A 124 -3.58 25.73 -27.02
N LEU A 125 -4.30 25.28 -25.98
CA LEU A 125 -3.79 24.25 -25.05
C LEU A 125 -3.97 22.83 -25.58
N TYR A 126 -4.89 22.65 -26.56
CA TYR A 126 -5.38 21.33 -26.99
C TYR A 126 -5.16 21.04 -28.48
N ASP A 127 -4.62 22.01 -29.24
CA ASP A 127 -4.38 21.83 -30.68
C ASP A 127 -3.41 20.69 -30.93
N GLY A 128 -3.88 19.64 -31.63
CA GLY A 128 -3.06 18.50 -32.04
C GLY A 128 -3.04 17.34 -31.02
N ILE A 129 -3.76 17.43 -29.89
CA ILE A 129 -3.79 16.34 -28.90
C ILE A 129 -4.92 15.38 -29.25
N ASP A 130 -4.57 14.15 -29.63
CA ASP A 130 -5.50 13.03 -29.76
C ASP A 130 -5.23 12.02 -28.63
N ILE A 131 -5.95 12.16 -27.51
CA ILE A 131 -5.79 11.34 -26.29
C ILE A 131 -6.17 9.88 -26.55
N PHE A 132 -6.98 9.62 -27.57
CA PHE A 132 -7.49 8.28 -27.86
C PHE A 132 -6.50 7.46 -28.73
N ASN A 133 -5.51 8.10 -29.36
CA ASN A 133 -4.52 7.44 -30.19
C ASN A 133 -3.32 6.94 -29.38
N LYS A 134 -3.25 5.61 -29.18
CA LYS A 134 -2.16 4.97 -28.43
C LYS A 134 -0.78 5.15 -29.07
N GLU A 135 -0.68 5.29 -30.38
CA GLU A 135 0.60 5.44 -31.10
C GLU A 135 1.24 6.81 -30.86
N LYS A 136 0.41 7.86 -30.69
CA LYS A 136 0.88 9.23 -30.38
C LYS A 136 1.01 9.52 -28.88
N HIS A 137 0.83 8.52 -28.05
CA HIS A 137 0.83 8.68 -26.58
C HIS A 137 2.09 9.37 -26.07
N LYS A 138 3.27 8.97 -26.52
CA LYS A 138 4.54 9.52 -26.05
C LYS A 138 4.68 11.00 -26.41
N GLU A 139 4.36 11.37 -27.64
CA GLU A 139 4.40 12.76 -28.10
C GLU A 139 3.41 13.63 -27.34
N ASN A 140 2.18 13.15 -27.15
CA ASN A 140 1.17 13.85 -26.38
C ASN A 140 1.58 14.06 -24.92
N THR A 141 2.20 13.06 -24.30
CA THR A 141 2.67 13.16 -22.91
C THR A 141 3.81 14.18 -22.75
N GLU A 142 4.77 14.18 -23.69
CA GLU A 142 5.88 15.15 -23.70
C GLU A 142 5.36 16.57 -23.93
N PHE A 143 4.41 16.76 -24.85
CA PHE A 143 3.76 18.05 -25.11
C PHE A 143 3.01 18.57 -23.87
N LEU A 144 2.19 17.72 -23.24
CA LEU A 144 1.43 18.07 -22.03
C LEU A 144 2.35 18.41 -20.86
N ALA A 145 3.44 17.68 -20.68
CA ALA A 145 4.43 17.95 -19.65
C ALA A 145 5.13 19.30 -19.87
N ALA A 146 5.48 19.64 -21.10
CA ALA A 146 6.06 20.95 -21.45
C ALA A 146 5.09 22.10 -21.16
N ARG A 147 3.80 21.92 -21.53
CA ARG A 147 2.73 22.90 -21.25
C ARG A 147 2.45 23.06 -19.77
N SER A 148 2.38 21.97 -19.04
CA SER A 148 2.22 22.01 -17.57
C SER A 148 3.31 22.80 -16.91
N LYS A 149 4.55 22.58 -17.32
CA LYS A 149 5.72 23.31 -16.81
C LYS A 149 5.66 24.81 -17.12
N GLU A 150 5.24 25.19 -18.32
CA GLU A 150 5.05 26.58 -18.71
C GLU A 150 4.00 27.28 -17.83
N ILE A 151 2.82 26.68 -17.65
CA ILE A 151 1.76 27.22 -16.81
C ILE A 151 2.20 27.33 -15.36
N CYS A 152 2.82 26.26 -14.81
CA CYS A 152 3.32 26.27 -13.44
C CYS A 152 4.36 27.34 -13.18
N SER A 153 5.25 27.61 -14.15
CA SER A 153 6.28 28.66 -14.00
C SER A 153 5.71 30.07 -13.85
N ARG A 154 4.50 30.31 -14.35
CA ARG A 154 3.78 31.59 -14.24
C ARG A 154 2.94 31.66 -12.97
N CYS A 155 2.24 30.57 -12.63
CA CYS A 155 1.26 30.57 -11.53
C CYS A 155 1.84 30.29 -10.16
N ILE A 156 3.05 29.73 -10.05
CA ILE A 156 3.67 29.40 -8.76
C ILE A 156 4.56 30.56 -8.29
N LYS A 157 4.18 31.19 -7.17
CA LYS A 157 4.98 32.20 -6.48
C LYS A 157 5.70 31.57 -5.28
N LYS A 158 7.01 31.81 -5.14
CA LYS A 158 7.76 31.37 -3.97
C LYS A 158 7.48 32.32 -2.81
N CYS A 159 7.03 31.81 -1.69
CA CYS A 159 6.70 32.59 -0.51
C CYS A 159 7.37 31.96 0.72
N GLY A 160 8.50 32.54 1.18
CA GLY A 160 9.14 32.18 2.43
C GLY A 160 10.30 31.19 2.40
N GLU A 161 10.90 30.96 3.57
CA GLU A 161 12.02 30.01 3.74
C GLU A 161 11.61 28.56 3.52
N ASN A 162 12.40 27.85 2.73
CA ASN A 162 12.17 26.48 2.33
C ASN A 162 12.27 25.46 3.48
N ILE A 163 11.16 25.04 4.06
CA ILE A 163 11.08 23.79 4.84
C ILE A 163 11.51 22.61 3.94
N SER A 164 11.35 22.75 2.64
CA SER A 164 11.80 21.82 1.59
C SER A 164 13.31 21.50 1.63
N GLU A 165 14.19 22.36 2.15
CA GLU A 165 15.62 22.03 2.23
C GLU A 165 15.95 20.96 3.27
N LYS A 166 15.26 20.96 4.41
CA LYS A 166 15.45 19.93 5.45
C LYS A 166 14.95 18.57 4.96
N THR A 167 13.79 18.55 4.29
CA THR A 167 13.24 17.31 3.70
C THR A 167 14.11 16.79 2.57
N LYS A 168 14.64 17.65 1.70
CA LYS A 168 15.60 17.28 0.65
C LYS A 168 16.91 16.70 1.20
N LYS A 169 17.45 17.28 2.29
CA LYS A 169 18.64 16.74 2.95
C LYS A 169 18.36 15.36 3.55
N LEU A 170 17.20 15.18 4.21
CA LEU A 170 16.79 13.91 4.77
C LEU A 170 16.58 12.85 3.67
N ASP A 171 15.89 13.21 2.58
CA ASP A 171 15.71 12.33 1.43
C ASP A 171 17.04 11.94 0.80
N LYS A 172 17.99 12.85 0.67
CA LYS A 172 19.34 12.54 0.16
C LYS A 172 20.07 11.48 0.99
N ILE A 173 19.86 11.47 2.31
CA ILE A 173 20.42 10.45 3.22
C ILE A 173 19.68 9.14 3.08
N LEU A 174 18.32 9.17 3.09
CA LEU A 174 17.48 7.98 3.10
C LEU A 174 17.39 7.28 1.74
N THR A 175 17.58 8.02 0.63
CA THR A 175 17.57 7.44 -0.73
C THR A 175 18.97 7.17 -1.29
N SER A 176 20.03 7.49 -0.52
CA SER A 176 21.40 7.16 -0.90
C SER A 176 21.65 5.66 -0.80
N LYS A 177 22.39 5.09 -1.74
CA LYS A 177 22.73 3.66 -1.76
C LYS A 177 23.59 3.24 -0.56
N ILE A 178 24.47 4.12 -0.08
CA ILE A 178 25.43 3.82 0.99
C ILE A 178 24.77 3.94 2.36
N THR A 179 23.92 4.95 2.57
CA THR A 179 23.29 5.21 3.88
C THR A 179 21.86 4.72 3.96
N GLY A 180 21.10 4.80 2.86
CA GLY A 180 19.69 4.42 2.83
C GLY A 180 19.44 2.93 3.01
N ILE A 181 20.25 2.04 2.39
CA ILE A 181 20.09 0.59 2.54
C ILE A 181 20.38 0.12 3.97
N PRO A 182 21.50 0.51 4.63
CA PRO A 182 21.73 0.14 6.04
C PRO A 182 20.64 0.67 6.98
N ILE A 183 20.18 1.91 6.80
CA ILE A 183 19.10 2.49 7.61
C ILE A 183 17.81 1.69 7.43
N MET A 184 17.49 1.32 6.19
CA MET A 184 16.34 0.48 5.88
C MET A 184 16.40 -0.88 6.60
N ILE A 185 17.53 -1.56 6.51
CA ILE A 185 17.73 -2.88 7.18
C ILE A 185 17.62 -2.73 8.70
N LEU A 186 18.22 -1.68 9.26
CA LEU A 186 18.17 -1.42 10.70
C LEU A 186 16.74 -1.14 11.16
N LEU A 187 16.00 -0.30 10.45
CA LEU A 187 14.63 0.07 10.81
C LEU A 187 13.67 -1.12 10.69
N LEU A 188 13.76 -1.89 9.61
CA LEU A 188 12.99 -3.13 9.45
C LEU A 188 13.38 -4.17 10.51
N GLY A 189 14.67 -4.34 10.78
CA GLY A 189 15.16 -5.23 11.83
C GLY A 189 14.65 -4.83 13.22
N LEU A 190 14.64 -3.53 13.53
CA LEU A 190 14.10 -2.99 14.77
C LEU A 190 12.58 -3.27 14.88
N LEU A 191 11.84 -3.06 13.80
CA LEU A 191 10.40 -3.34 13.75
C LEU A 191 10.12 -4.83 14.03
N PHE A 192 10.86 -5.73 13.39
CA PHE A 192 10.70 -7.16 13.63
C PHE A 192 11.13 -7.56 15.04
N TRP A 193 12.20 -6.98 15.56
CA TRP A 193 12.65 -7.23 16.92
C TRP A 193 11.61 -6.81 17.97
N ILE A 194 11.06 -5.60 17.85
CA ILE A 194 9.98 -5.11 18.73
C ILE A 194 8.76 -6.02 18.64
N THR A 195 8.40 -6.45 17.43
CA THR A 195 7.26 -7.34 17.22
C THR A 195 7.49 -8.71 17.87
N ALA A 196 8.66 -9.31 17.67
CA ALA A 196 8.96 -10.64 18.20
C ALA A 196 9.05 -10.64 19.74
N VAL A 197 9.79 -9.68 20.31
CA VAL A 197 9.97 -9.58 21.78
C VAL A 197 8.67 -9.11 22.44
N GLY A 198 8.01 -8.10 21.87
CA GLY A 198 6.77 -7.54 22.42
C GLY A 198 5.59 -8.51 22.38
N ALA A 199 5.54 -9.42 21.41
CA ALA A 199 4.47 -10.39 21.30
C ALA A 199 4.57 -11.56 22.31
N ASN A 200 5.76 -11.86 22.83
CA ASN A 200 5.95 -13.02 23.69
C ASN A 200 5.10 -12.99 24.98
N TYR A 201 5.07 -11.84 25.66
CA TYR A 201 4.29 -11.71 26.91
C TYR A 201 2.78 -11.82 26.67
N PRO A 202 2.16 -11.06 25.75
CA PRO A 202 0.74 -11.21 25.44
C PRO A 202 0.35 -12.60 24.92
N SER A 203 1.22 -13.25 24.13
CA SER A 203 0.99 -14.62 23.65
C SER A 203 0.92 -15.64 24.77
N ARG A 204 1.84 -15.55 25.76
CA ARG A 204 1.82 -16.42 26.93
C ARG A 204 0.56 -16.22 27.76
N LEU A 205 0.22 -14.97 28.05
CA LEU A 205 -0.98 -14.64 28.83
C LEU A 205 -2.26 -15.15 28.15
N LEU A 206 -2.33 -15.01 26.81
CA LEU A 206 -3.45 -15.50 26.03
C LEU A 206 -3.51 -17.03 26.00
N SER A 207 -2.35 -17.70 25.90
CA SER A 207 -2.28 -19.16 25.97
C SER A 207 -2.72 -19.70 27.33
N GLU A 208 -2.29 -19.07 28.43
CA GLU A 208 -2.72 -19.43 29.78
C GLU A 208 -4.24 -19.23 29.95
N LEU A 209 -4.77 -18.13 29.47
CA LEU A 209 -6.22 -17.86 29.50
C LEU A 209 -7.01 -18.95 28.76
N PHE A 210 -6.56 -19.34 27.57
CA PHE A 210 -7.21 -20.40 26.80
C PHE A 210 -7.09 -21.76 27.46
N GLU A 211 -5.99 -22.05 28.17
CA GLU A 211 -5.87 -23.30 28.93
C GLU A 211 -6.86 -23.35 30.12
N TYR A 212 -7.09 -22.24 30.82
CA TYR A 212 -8.14 -22.15 31.85
C TYR A 212 -9.54 -22.40 31.27
N ILE A 213 -9.84 -21.80 30.09
CA ILE A 213 -11.12 -22.02 29.44
C ILE A 213 -11.27 -23.50 28.99
N LYS A 214 -10.17 -24.13 28.52
CA LYS A 214 -10.16 -25.56 28.16
C LYS A 214 -10.53 -26.46 29.33
N VAL A 215 -9.94 -26.22 30.51
CA VAL A 215 -10.29 -26.95 31.73
C VAL A 215 -11.77 -26.78 32.06
N GLY A 216 -12.31 -25.57 31.95
CA GLY A 216 -13.76 -25.32 32.14
C GLY A 216 -14.64 -26.07 31.13
N LEU A 217 -14.22 -26.11 29.86
CA LEU A 217 -14.94 -26.88 28.82
C LEU A 217 -14.92 -28.39 29.13
N VAL A 218 -13.79 -28.93 29.57
CA VAL A 218 -13.70 -30.35 29.98
C VAL A 218 -14.72 -30.65 31.08
N TYR A 219 -14.80 -29.82 32.12
CA TYR A 219 -15.77 -29.96 33.19
C TYR A 219 -17.23 -29.95 32.68
N VAL A 220 -17.56 -29.09 31.75
CA VAL A 220 -18.90 -29.02 31.16
C VAL A 220 -19.24 -30.30 30.40
N PHE A 221 -18.31 -30.79 29.57
CA PHE A 221 -18.52 -32.03 28.83
C PHE A 221 -18.57 -33.26 29.73
N ASP A 222 -17.84 -33.28 30.84
CA ASP A 222 -17.91 -34.36 31.84
C ASP A 222 -19.25 -34.36 32.57
N PHE A 223 -19.78 -33.17 32.91
CA PHE A 223 -21.08 -33.03 33.55
C PHE A 223 -22.22 -33.60 32.67
N PHE A 224 -22.12 -33.44 31.34
CA PHE A 224 -23.10 -34.01 30.38
C PHE A 224 -22.83 -35.46 30.02
N ASN A 225 -21.85 -36.14 30.64
CA ASN A 225 -21.44 -37.52 30.28
C ASN A 225 -21.22 -37.72 28.79
N ALA A 226 -20.64 -36.74 28.11
CA ALA A 226 -20.40 -36.78 26.69
C ALA A 226 -19.43 -37.94 26.33
N PRO A 227 -19.65 -38.68 25.24
CA PRO A 227 -18.72 -39.73 24.79
C PRO A 227 -17.34 -39.16 24.52
N ASP A 228 -16.29 -39.96 24.78
CA ASP A 228 -14.89 -39.53 24.64
C ASP A 228 -14.52 -39.07 23.22
N PHE A 229 -15.16 -39.65 22.23
CA PHE A 229 -15.05 -39.24 20.83
C PHE A 229 -15.49 -37.76 20.62
N ILE A 230 -16.61 -37.36 21.21
CA ILE A 230 -17.15 -36.00 21.11
C ILE A 230 -16.21 -35.03 21.86
N LYS A 231 -15.75 -35.40 23.07
CA LYS A 231 -14.78 -34.59 23.83
C LYS A 231 -13.48 -34.40 23.06
N GLY A 232 -12.94 -35.48 22.46
CA GLY A 232 -11.74 -35.45 21.63
C GLY A 232 -11.87 -34.51 20.45
N PHE A 233 -12.99 -34.61 19.75
CA PHE A 233 -13.27 -33.81 18.55
C PHE A 233 -13.40 -32.32 18.88
N PHE A 234 -14.27 -31.95 19.84
CA PHE A 234 -14.53 -30.55 20.14
C PHE A 234 -13.42 -29.89 20.95
N ILE A 235 -12.88 -30.53 21.97
CA ILE A 235 -11.89 -29.94 22.88
C ILE A 235 -10.49 -30.05 22.28
N ASN A 236 -10.02 -31.26 21.93
CA ASN A 236 -8.67 -31.45 21.46
C ASN A 236 -8.49 -31.07 19.98
N GLY A 237 -9.52 -31.30 19.15
CA GLY A 237 -9.51 -30.92 17.75
C GLY A 237 -9.78 -29.41 17.58
N ILE A 238 -11.03 -29.01 17.69
CA ILE A 238 -11.47 -27.66 17.31
C ILE A 238 -10.91 -26.60 18.28
N TYR A 239 -11.21 -26.74 19.59
CA TYR A 239 -10.87 -25.69 20.56
C TYR A 239 -9.36 -25.50 20.69
N THR A 240 -8.60 -26.57 20.88
CA THR A 240 -7.14 -26.47 21.08
C THR A 240 -6.45 -25.87 19.86
N THR A 241 -6.84 -26.27 18.63
CA THR A 241 -6.27 -25.72 17.41
C THR A 241 -6.61 -24.25 17.24
N LEU A 242 -7.88 -23.88 17.48
CA LEU A 242 -8.33 -22.49 17.37
C LEU A 242 -7.63 -21.59 18.39
N SER A 243 -7.57 -22.04 19.64
CA SER A 243 -6.87 -21.33 20.74
C SER A 243 -5.40 -21.12 20.45
N TRP A 244 -4.73 -22.15 19.93
CA TRP A 244 -3.32 -22.05 19.57
C TRP A 244 -3.08 -21.06 18.42
N VAL A 245 -3.89 -21.11 17.36
CA VAL A 245 -3.81 -20.18 16.23
C VAL A 245 -4.01 -18.73 16.71
N VAL A 246 -5.02 -18.48 17.54
CA VAL A 246 -5.30 -17.13 18.05
C VAL A 246 -4.18 -16.66 18.97
N ALA A 247 -3.71 -17.49 19.91
CA ALA A 247 -2.68 -17.12 20.87
C ALA A 247 -1.32 -16.82 20.22
N VAL A 248 -0.97 -17.53 19.14
CA VAL A 248 0.32 -17.36 18.45
C VAL A 248 0.24 -16.23 17.41
N MET A 249 -0.89 -16.07 16.71
CA MET A 249 -0.98 -15.10 15.60
C MET A 249 -1.45 -13.70 16.01
N LEU A 250 -2.39 -13.61 16.95
CA LEU A 250 -2.99 -12.30 17.30
C LEU A 250 -1.98 -11.30 17.87
N PRO A 251 -1.15 -11.62 18.89
CA PRO A 251 -0.27 -10.63 19.49
C PRO A 251 0.80 -10.08 18.56
N PRO A 252 1.53 -10.90 17.77
CA PRO A 252 2.48 -10.37 16.80
C PRO A 252 1.80 -9.45 15.76
N MET A 253 0.61 -9.82 15.27
CA MET A 253 -0.13 -9.00 14.33
C MET A 253 -0.59 -7.67 14.93
N ALA A 254 -1.08 -7.72 16.18
CA ALA A 254 -1.54 -6.54 16.92
C ALA A 254 -0.44 -5.51 17.16
N ILE A 255 0.82 -5.92 17.21
CA ILE A 255 1.98 -5.04 17.34
C ILE A 255 2.52 -4.62 15.96
N PHE A 256 2.67 -5.57 15.04
CA PHE A 256 3.28 -5.34 13.74
C PHE A 256 2.49 -4.36 12.88
N PHE A 257 1.16 -4.53 12.76
CA PHE A 257 0.36 -3.68 11.87
C PHE A 257 0.31 -2.21 12.26
N PRO A 258 0.09 -1.85 13.52
CA PRO A 258 0.17 -0.45 13.93
C PRO A 258 1.55 0.17 13.71
N LEU A 259 2.63 -0.56 14.05
CA LEU A 259 3.99 -0.07 13.83
C LEU A 259 4.30 0.12 12.34
N PHE A 260 3.90 -0.84 11.50
CA PHE A 260 4.08 -0.75 10.06
C PHE A 260 3.26 0.40 9.46
N ALA A 261 2.01 0.57 9.90
CA ALA A 261 1.17 1.69 9.46
C ALA A 261 1.73 3.05 9.90
N LEU A 262 2.36 3.16 11.06
CA LEU A 262 3.05 4.38 11.46
C LEU A 262 4.23 4.70 10.54
N ILE A 263 5.02 3.71 10.15
CA ILE A 263 6.12 3.88 9.19
C ILE A 263 5.58 4.28 7.81
N GLU A 264 4.42 3.74 7.42
CA GLU A 264 3.70 4.13 6.21
C GLU A 264 3.26 5.60 6.27
N ASP A 265 2.59 6.02 7.34
CA ASP A 265 2.11 7.39 7.53
C ASP A 265 3.25 8.41 7.58
N PHE A 266 4.41 8.05 8.13
CA PHE A 266 5.61 8.86 8.06
C PHE A 266 6.13 9.06 6.63
N GLY A 267 5.64 8.28 5.65
CA GLY A 267 6.08 8.34 4.27
C GLY A 267 7.43 7.67 4.01
N TYR A 268 7.89 6.80 4.92
CA TYR A 268 9.16 6.09 4.75
C TYR A 268 9.08 4.91 3.78
N LEU A 269 7.90 4.26 3.67
CA LEU A 269 7.70 3.12 2.77
C LEU A 269 8.01 3.41 1.29
N PRO A 270 7.60 4.56 0.71
CA PRO A 270 7.98 4.91 -0.64
C PRO A 270 9.50 5.02 -0.85
N ARG A 271 10.27 5.44 0.19
CA ARG A 271 11.75 5.50 0.14
C ARG A 271 12.37 4.11 0.12
N ILE A 272 11.78 3.15 0.85
CA ILE A 272 12.18 1.73 0.76
C ILE A 272 11.95 1.21 -0.67
N ALA A 273 10.76 1.42 -1.22
CA ALA A 273 10.43 1.01 -2.57
C ALA A 273 11.39 1.64 -3.61
N PHE A 274 11.71 2.93 -3.47
CA PHE A 274 12.67 3.62 -4.34
C PHE A 274 14.08 3.02 -4.29
N ASN A 275 14.59 2.72 -3.10
CA ASN A 275 15.93 2.12 -2.95
C ASN A 275 16.01 0.73 -3.58
N LEU A 276 14.94 -0.05 -3.49
CA LEU A 276 14.85 -1.41 -4.00
C LEU A 276 14.48 -1.48 -5.49
N ASP A 277 13.87 -0.42 -6.05
CA ASP A 277 13.35 -0.42 -7.41
C ASP A 277 14.40 -0.78 -8.46
N LYS A 278 15.62 -0.27 -8.32
CA LYS A 278 16.72 -0.59 -9.24
C LYS A 278 17.10 -2.07 -9.25
N PHE A 279 16.95 -2.78 -8.13
CA PHE A 279 17.22 -4.21 -8.03
C PHE A 279 16.08 -5.02 -8.63
N PHE A 280 14.84 -4.68 -8.29
CA PHE A 280 13.66 -5.38 -8.77
C PHE A 280 13.39 -5.14 -10.26
N SER A 281 13.63 -3.94 -10.77
CA SER A 281 13.43 -3.62 -12.19
C SER A 281 14.36 -4.45 -13.11
N LYS A 282 15.57 -4.81 -12.66
CA LYS A 282 16.46 -5.74 -13.38
C LYS A 282 15.88 -7.16 -13.50
N CYS A 283 15.03 -7.54 -12.56
CA CYS A 283 14.36 -8.84 -12.54
C CYS A 283 12.96 -8.80 -13.19
N GLY A 284 12.60 -7.68 -13.84
CA GLY A 284 11.29 -7.52 -14.48
C GLY A 284 10.14 -7.33 -13.50
N ALA A 285 10.44 -6.85 -12.28
CA ALA A 285 9.51 -6.59 -11.22
C ALA A 285 9.60 -5.13 -10.74
N HIS A 286 8.63 -4.65 -9.99
CA HIS A 286 8.54 -3.27 -9.50
C HIS A 286 9.13 -3.13 -8.09
N GLY A 287 9.70 -1.96 -7.75
CA GLY A 287 10.24 -1.68 -6.40
C GLY A 287 9.21 -1.82 -5.28
N LYS A 288 7.93 -1.62 -5.56
CA LYS A 288 6.82 -1.90 -4.63
C LYS A 288 6.77 -3.38 -4.20
N GLN A 289 7.32 -4.31 -5.00
CA GLN A 289 7.41 -5.73 -4.61
C GLN A 289 8.32 -5.93 -3.40
N GLY A 290 9.41 -5.16 -3.29
CA GLY A 290 10.25 -5.19 -2.09
C GLY A 290 9.51 -4.81 -0.82
N LEU A 291 8.54 -3.88 -0.93
CA LEU A 291 7.67 -3.51 0.18
C LEU A 291 6.72 -4.66 0.57
N THR A 292 6.08 -5.30 -0.42
CA THR A 292 5.19 -6.44 -0.15
C THR A 292 5.94 -7.64 0.41
N MET A 293 7.21 -7.85 0.01
CA MET A 293 8.08 -8.85 0.61
C MET A 293 8.41 -8.53 2.07
N ALA A 294 8.72 -7.28 2.40
CA ALA A 294 8.95 -6.85 3.79
C ALA A 294 7.70 -7.08 4.65
N MET A 295 6.50 -6.76 4.14
CA MET A 295 5.24 -7.12 4.81
C MET A 295 5.08 -8.65 4.96
N GLY A 296 5.51 -9.41 3.94
CA GLY A 296 5.46 -10.88 3.91
C GLY A 296 6.30 -11.54 4.98
N ILE A 297 7.46 -10.96 5.35
CA ILE A 297 8.28 -11.42 6.48
C ILE A 297 7.50 -11.30 7.80
N GLY A 298 6.74 -10.23 8.00
CA GLY A 298 5.85 -10.08 9.15
C GLY A 298 4.69 -11.08 9.11
N CYS A 299 3.90 -11.00 8.05
CA CYS A 299 2.76 -11.89 7.80
C CYS A 299 2.58 -12.10 6.29
N ASN A 300 2.73 -13.33 5.83
CA ASN A 300 2.64 -13.64 4.39
C ASN A 300 1.26 -13.30 3.79
N ALA A 301 0.18 -13.53 4.54
CA ALA A 301 -1.17 -13.14 4.11
C ALA A 301 -1.27 -11.63 3.82
N CYS A 302 -0.62 -10.79 4.64
CA CYS A 302 -0.58 -9.35 4.45
C CYS A 302 0.34 -8.94 3.31
N GLY A 303 1.46 -9.64 3.12
CA GLY A 303 2.31 -9.44 1.95
C GLY A 303 1.54 -9.69 0.65
N VAL A 304 0.80 -10.79 0.56
CA VAL A 304 -0.04 -11.13 -0.61
C VAL A 304 -1.16 -10.10 -0.81
N THR A 305 -1.88 -9.72 0.24
CA THR A 305 -2.93 -8.68 0.11
C THR A 305 -2.34 -7.31 -0.19
N GLY A 306 -1.15 -7.02 0.31
CA GLY A 306 -0.38 -5.80 0.02
C GLY A 306 0.05 -5.67 -1.45
N CYS A 307 0.12 -6.78 -2.20
CA CYS A 307 0.43 -6.73 -3.64
C CYS A 307 -0.59 -5.92 -4.46
N ARG A 308 -1.76 -5.59 -3.89
CA ARG A 308 -2.74 -4.69 -4.52
C ARG A 308 -2.21 -3.26 -4.73
N ILE A 309 -1.14 -2.86 -4.02
CA ILE A 309 -0.46 -1.57 -4.21
C ILE A 309 0.22 -1.50 -5.60
N ILE A 310 0.49 -2.65 -6.22
CA ILE A 310 1.12 -2.74 -7.54
C ILE A 310 0.04 -2.59 -8.60
N GLU A 311 0.15 -1.56 -9.42
CA GLU A 311 -0.87 -1.17 -10.41
C GLU A 311 -0.89 -2.11 -11.61
N SER A 312 0.29 -2.49 -12.13
CA SER A 312 0.39 -3.42 -13.26
C SER A 312 -0.13 -4.81 -12.90
N PRO A 313 -1.15 -5.35 -13.60
CA PRO A 313 -1.70 -6.69 -13.33
C PRO A 313 -0.64 -7.78 -13.44
N LYS A 314 0.29 -7.64 -14.41
CA LYS A 314 1.42 -8.54 -14.61
C LYS A 314 2.34 -8.57 -13.40
N GLU A 315 2.83 -7.40 -12.99
CA GLU A 315 3.76 -7.26 -11.86
C GLU A 315 3.10 -7.63 -10.53
N ARG A 316 1.81 -7.31 -10.38
CA ARG A 316 1.00 -7.73 -9.23
C ARG A 316 0.89 -9.24 -9.12
N LEU A 317 0.65 -9.95 -10.24
CA LEU A 317 0.59 -11.41 -10.26
C LEU A 317 1.95 -12.02 -9.89
N ILE A 318 3.04 -11.51 -10.48
CA ILE A 318 4.41 -11.94 -10.15
C ILE A 318 4.67 -11.75 -8.65
N ALA A 319 4.39 -10.57 -8.11
CA ALA A 319 4.59 -10.28 -6.69
C ALA A 319 3.76 -11.19 -5.79
N THR A 320 2.51 -11.47 -6.15
CA THR A 320 1.61 -12.33 -5.38
C THR A 320 2.13 -13.77 -5.30
N VAL A 321 2.56 -14.33 -6.44
CA VAL A 321 3.09 -15.70 -6.50
C VAL A 321 4.42 -15.80 -5.75
N THR A 322 5.32 -14.86 -5.99
CA THR A 322 6.69 -14.91 -5.44
C THR A 322 6.78 -14.52 -3.97
N ASN A 323 5.80 -13.76 -3.44
CA ASN A 323 5.74 -13.43 -2.03
C ASN A 323 5.65 -14.69 -1.12
N ASN A 324 5.15 -15.79 -1.66
CA ASN A 324 5.04 -17.05 -0.91
C ASN A 324 6.42 -17.68 -0.53
N PHE A 325 7.50 -17.31 -1.22
CA PHE A 325 8.85 -17.77 -0.88
C PHE A 325 9.38 -17.11 0.40
N MET A 326 8.82 -15.96 0.80
CA MET A 326 9.28 -15.27 1.99
C MET A 326 8.83 -15.97 3.27
N PRO A 327 9.78 -16.34 4.17
CA PRO A 327 9.44 -16.91 5.44
C PRO A 327 8.82 -15.85 6.34
N CYS A 328 7.61 -16.10 6.86
CA CYS A 328 6.94 -15.19 7.77
C CYS A 328 7.24 -15.52 9.24
N ASN A 329 6.95 -14.58 10.13
CA ASN A 329 7.16 -14.72 11.57
C ASN A 329 6.53 -15.99 12.15
N GLY A 330 5.36 -16.42 11.65
CA GLY A 330 4.72 -17.67 12.07
C GLY A 330 5.46 -18.95 11.63
N ARG A 331 6.35 -18.88 10.63
CA ARG A 331 7.18 -20.02 10.18
C ARG A 331 8.53 -20.08 10.88
N PHE A 332 9.02 -18.99 11.49
CA PHE A 332 10.32 -18.96 12.16
C PHE A 332 10.47 -20.00 13.29
N PRO A 333 9.49 -20.22 14.19
CA PRO A 333 9.63 -21.25 15.23
C PRO A 333 9.86 -22.64 14.64
N MET A 334 9.16 -23.01 13.59
CA MET A 334 9.32 -24.29 12.89
C MET A 334 10.71 -24.39 12.23
N LEU A 335 11.16 -23.32 11.57
CA LEU A 335 12.47 -23.28 10.92
C LEU A 335 13.59 -23.38 11.95
N ILE A 336 13.49 -22.65 13.08
CA ILE A 336 14.45 -22.71 14.18
C ILE A 336 14.48 -24.12 14.77
N ALA A 337 13.33 -24.76 15.00
CA ALA A 337 13.26 -26.13 15.50
C ALA A 337 13.95 -27.12 14.55
N LEU A 338 13.69 -27.02 13.24
CA LEU A 338 14.35 -27.86 12.23
C LEU A 338 15.86 -27.64 12.21
N ILE A 339 16.32 -26.39 12.19
CA ILE A 339 17.74 -26.05 12.21
C ILE A 339 18.40 -26.63 13.49
N THR A 340 17.73 -26.48 14.64
CA THR A 340 18.21 -26.98 15.91
C THR A 340 18.37 -28.52 15.87
N ILE A 341 17.39 -29.26 15.36
CA ILE A 341 17.42 -30.72 15.26
C ILE A 341 18.58 -31.16 14.36
N PHE A 342 18.75 -30.53 13.19
CA PHE A 342 19.78 -30.95 12.24
C PHE A 342 21.18 -30.51 12.60
N PHE A 343 21.36 -29.39 13.29
CA PHE A 343 22.65 -28.79 13.58
C PHE A 343 23.06 -28.81 15.09
N SER A 344 22.23 -29.37 15.97
CA SER A 344 22.48 -29.46 17.43
C SER A 344 23.63 -30.41 17.81
N GLY A 345 24.27 -31.05 16.86
CA GLY A 345 25.39 -31.99 17.11
C GLY A 345 26.72 -31.35 17.49
N SER A 346 26.83 -30.01 17.60
CA SER A 346 28.09 -29.31 17.90
C SER A 346 28.27 -29.12 19.40
N ALA A 347 29.43 -29.46 19.91
CA ALA A 347 29.78 -29.59 21.32
C ALA A 347 29.72 -28.31 22.20
N CYS A 348 29.45 -27.12 21.68
CA CYS A 348 29.38 -25.86 22.42
C CYS A 348 28.06 -25.15 22.22
N VAL A 349 27.29 -24.92 23.27
CA VAL A 349 25.98 -24.24 23.28
C VAL A 349 26.03 -22.82 22.68
N PHE A 350 27.14 -22.11 22.95
CA PHE A 350 27.34 -20.75 22.42
C PHE A 350 27.58 -20.73 20.88
N ALA A 351 28.38 -21.67 20.40
CA ALA A 351 28.67 -21.85 18.98
C ALA A 351 27.42 -22.31 18.22
N SER A 352 26.54 -23.11 18.83
CA SER A 352 25.28 -23.57 18.25
C SER A 352 24.27 -22.43 18.08
N SER A 353 24.15 -21.51 19.04
CA SER A 353 23.23 -20.36 18.94
C SER A 353 23.61 -19.38 17.82
N ILE A 354 24.90 -19.10 17.67
CA ILE A 354 25.41 -18.25 16.57
C ILE A 354 25.22 -18.94 15.23
N SER A 355 25.48 -20.25 15.16
CA SER A 355 25.30 -21.04 13.93
C SER A 355 23.83 -21.06 13.49
N ILE A 356 22.89 -21.24 14.42
CA ILE A 356 21.44 -21.22 14.15
C ILE A 356 21.03 -19.85 13.60
N ALA A 357 21.47 -18.75 14.21
CA ALA A 357 21.19 -17.40 13.75
C ALA A 357 21.75 -17.14 12.34
N LEU A 358 22.98 -17.59 12.08
CA LEU A 358 23.64 -17.43 10.79
C LEU A 358 22.93 -18.23 9.69
N ILE A 359 22.54 -19.47 9.97
CA ILE A 359 21.76 -20.31 9.03
C ILE A 359 20.41 -19.67 8.73
N LEU A 360 19.73 -19.12 9.74
CA LEU A 360 18.45 -18.43 9.56
C LEU A 360 18.59 -17.21 8.64
N VAL A 361 19.63 -16.38 8.83
CA VAL A 361 19.93 -15.24 7.95
C VAL A 361 20.23 -15.71 6.52
N LEU A 362 21.00 -16.77 6.37
CA LEU A 362 21.34 -17.33 5.06
C LEU A 362 20.09 -17.88 4.35
N LEU A 363 19.16 -18.47 5.08
CA LEU A 363 17.88 -18.95 4.58
C LEU A 363 16.98 -17.79 4.11
N ILE A 364 16.95 -16.68 4.85
CA ILE A 364 16.22 -15.47 4.44
C ILE A 364 16.83 -14.88 3.16
N LEU A 365 18.16 -14.78 3.08
CA LEU A 365 18.85 -14.32 1.89
C LEU A 365 18.58 -15.23 0.68
N PHE A 366 18.56 -16.53 0.89
CA PHE A 366 18.19 -17.51 -0.14
C PHE A 366 16.76 -17.32 -0.61
N ALA A 367 15.81 -17.08 0.31
CA ALA A 367 14.41 -16.80 -0.02
C ALA A 367 14.27 -15.52 -0.89
N VAL A 368 15.00 -14.45 -0.56
CA VAL A 368 15.06 -13.23 -1.36
C VAL A 368 15.61 -13.49 -2.76
N MET A 369 16.73 -14.24 -2.86
CA MET A 369 17.31 -14.61 -4.13
C MET A 369 16.34 -15.46 -4.99
N MET A 370 15.68 -16.43 -4.38
CA MET A 370 14.66 -17.26 -5.07
C MET A 370 13.48 -16.43 -5.56
N THR A 371 13.03 -15.47 -4.76
CA THR A 371 11.97 -14.54 -5.17
C THR A 371 12.38 -13.75 -6.41
N MET A 372 13.59 -13.19 -6.42
CA MET A 372 14.11 -12.43 -7.58
C MET A 372 14.30 -13.31 -8.81
N PHE A 373 14.82 -14.52 -8.62
CA PHE A 373 15.05 -15.48 -9.70
C PHE A 373 13.73 -15.91 -10.34
N VAL A 374 12.76 -16.31 -9.55
CA VAL A 374 11.43 -16.73 -10.03
C VAL A 374 10.67 -15.54 -10.64
N SER A 375 10.78 -14.34 -10.08
CA SER A 375 10.21 -13.12 -10.69
C SER A 375 10.76 -12.90 -12.10
N LYS A 376 12.08 -13.07 -12.30
CA LYS A 376 12.71 -12.94 -13.61
C LYS A 376 12.22 -14.00 -14.60
N ILE A 377 12.14 -15.26 -14.17
CA ILE A 377 11.62 -16.35 -15.01
C ILE A 377 10.20 -16.06 -15.43
N LEU A 378 9.31 -15.74 -14.49
CA LEU A 378 7.89 -15.45 -14.77
C LEU A 378 7.73 -14.24 -15.69
N SER A 379 8.54 -13.20 -15.51
CA SER A 379 8.51 -12.01 -16.35
C SER A 379 8.92 -12.26 -17.79
N VAL A 380 9.82 -13.23 -18.04
CA VAL A 380 10.33 -13.57 -19.39
C VAL A 380 9.49 -14.64 -20.06
N THR A 381 8.99 -15.63 -19.30
CA THR A 381 8.31 -16.80 -19.87
C THR A 381 6.80 -16.62 -20.01
N LEU A 382 6.08 -16.56 -18.88
CA LEU A 382 4.62 -16.60 -18.85
C LEU A 382 3.98 -15.23 -19.08
N LEU A 383 4.64 -14.19 -18.62
CA LEU A 383 4.09 -12.84 -18.53
C LEU A 383 4.92 -11.86 -19.36
N SER A 384 5.24 -12.25 -20.61
CA SER A 384 5.89 -11.35 -21.56
C SER A 384 4.95 -10.19 -21.91
N GLY A 385 5.39 -8.95 -21.70
CA GLY A 385 4.62 -7.73 -21.98
C GLY A 385 5.42 -6.50 -21.59
N GLU A 386 4.91 -5.32 -21.94
CA GLU A 386 5.56 -4.07 -21.63
C GLU A 386 5.69 -3.87 -20.12
N ARG A 387 6.85 -3.34 -19.71
CA ARG A 387 7.08 -2.96 -18.31
C ARG A 387 6.30 -1.69 -18.04
N SER A 388 5.69 -1.58 -16.88
CA SER A 388 5.07 -0.31 -16.48
C SER A 388 6.15 0.77 -16.37
N ALA A 389 6.01 1.86 -17.12
CA ALA A 389 6.88 3.03 -17.03
C ALA A 389 6.45 3.92 -15.85
N PHE A 390 6.28 3.34 -14.66
CA PHE A 390 5.83 4.09 -13.50
C PHE A 390 7.02 4.80 -12.84
N ALA A 391 6.96 6.13 -12.79
CA ALA A 391 7.89 6.93 -12.01
C ALA A 391 7.47 6.91 -10.53
N LEU A 392 8.29 6.30 -9.68
CA LEU A 392 8.02 6.28 -8.23
C LEU A 392 8.24 7.67 -7.65
N GLU A 393 7.17 8.35 -7.28
CA GLU A 393 7.24 9.62 -6.58
C GLU A 393 7.40 9.44 -5.07
N LEU A 394 8.22 10.31 -4.49
CA LEU A 394 8.42 10.36 -3.05
C LEU A 394 7.43 11.37 -2.46
N PRO A 395 6.35 10.92 -1.79
CA PRO A 395 5.42 11.83 -1.14
C PRO A 395 6.13 12.60 -0.02
N PRO A 396 5.66 13.83 0.30
CA PRO A 396 6.21 14.62 1.40
C PRO A 396 6.02 13.89 2.74
N TYR A 397 6.92 14.16 3.71
CA TYR A 397 6.77 13.63 5.06
C TYR A 397 5.56 14.27 5.75
N ARG A 398 4.68 13.44 6.27
CA ARG A 398 3.49 13.88 7.01
C ARG A 398 3.61 13.53 8.48
N LYS A 399 3.08 14.39 9.35
CA LYS A 399 2.97 14.07 10.77
C LYS A 399 1.86 13.02 10.95
N PRO A 400 2.18 11.80 11.44
CA PRO A 400 1.19 10.76 11.59
C PRO A 400 0.19 11.13 12.69
N ARG A 401 -1.07 10.75 12.49
CA ARG A 401 -2.11 10.82 13.54
C ARG A 401 -2.05 9.54 14.37
N ILE A 402 -1.05 9.46 15.26
CA ILE A 402 -0.63 8.23 15.95
C ILE A 402 -1.81 7.42 16.49
N LEU A 403 -2.68 8.03 17.30
CA LEU A 403 -3.79 7.32 17.94
C LEU A 403 -4.80 6.79 16.92
N LYS A 404 -5.16 7.60 15.92
CA LYS A 404 -6.10 7.18 14.87
C LYS A 404 -5.52 6.04 14.04
N THR A 405 -4.26 6.14 13.65
CA THR A 405 -3.57 5.12 12.85
C THR A 405 -3.44 3.80 13.61
N ILE A 406 -3.12 3.84 14.92
CA ILE A 406 -3.04 2.64 15.75
C ILE A 406 -4.41 1.96 15.85
N VAL A 407 -5.46 2.69 16.17
CA VAL A 407 -6.81 2.13 16.35
C VAL A 407 -7.36 1.58 15.03
N SER A 408 -7.25 2.34 13.93
CA SER A 408 -7.70 1.89 12.62
C SER A 408 -6.92 0.65 12.15
N SER A 409 -5.59 0.62 12.30
CA SER A 409 -4.78 -0.53 11.91
C SER A 409 -5.08 -1.77 12.74
N PHE A 410 -5.37 -1.61 14.02
CA PHE A 410 -5.75 -2.73 14.88
C PHE A 410 -7.13 -3.30 14.46
N LEU A 411 -8.14 -2.45 14.28
CA LEU A 411 -9.49 -2.89 13.94
C LEU A 411 -9.57 -3.41 12.51
N ASP A 412 -9.09 -2.64 11.53
CA ASP A 412 -9.32 -2.93 10.12
C ASP A 412 -8.37 -4.02 9.59
N ARG A 413 -7.11 -4.04 10.06
CA ARG A 413 -6.10 -5.00 9.58
C ARG A 413 -6.02 -6.23 10.47
N THR A 414 -5.88 -6.08 11.80
CA THR A 414 -5.64 -7.23 12.69
C THR A 414 -6.87 -8.12 12.82
N LEU A 415 -8.06 -7.55 13.11
CA LEU A 415 -9.27 -8.34 13.29
C LEU A 415 -9.74 -8.98 11.98
N PHE A 416 -9.61 -8.26 10.86
CA PHE A 416 -9.98 -8.81 9.56
C PHE A 416 -9.11 -9.99 9.12
N VAL A 417 -7.79 -9.89 9.33
CA VAL A 417 -6.86 -10.99 9.01
C VAL A 417 -7.06 -12.16 9.97
N LEU A 418 -7.29 -11.89 11.26
CA LEU A 418 -7.61 -12.92 12.23
C LEU A 418 -8.89 -13.68 11.87
N GLY A 419 -9.97 -12.97 11.52
CA GLY A 419 -11.22 -13.58 11.07
C GLY A 419 -11.03 -14.50 9.87
N ARG A 420 -10.20 -14.11 8.90
CA ARG A 420 -9.83 -14.96 7.77
C ARG A 420 -8.97 -16.16 8.18
N ALA A 421 -8.01 -15.98 9.08
CA ALA A 421 -7.16 -17.06 9.55
C ALA A 421 -7.99 -18.14 10.28
N VAL A 422 -8.93 -17.73 11.11
CA VAL A 422 -9.86 -18.63 11.81
C VAL A 422 -10.73 -19.42 10.82
N THR A 423 -11.33 -18.75 9.83
CA THR A 423 -12.16 -19.40 8.82
C THR A 423 -11.36 -20.38 7.95
N VAL A 424 -10.16 -20.03 7.54
CA VAL A 424 -9.29 -20.92 6.75
C VAL A 424 -8.84 -22.11 7.58
N SER A 425 -8.45 -21.92 8.84
CA SER A 425 -8.07 -23.03 9.73
C SER A 425 -9.23 -24.00 9.95
N TYR A 426 -10.45 -23.50 10.11
CA TYR A 426 -11.64 -24.33 10.23
C TYR A 426 -11.93 -25.16 8.98
N THR A 427 -11.81 -24.57 7.79
CA THR A 427 -12.02 -25.29 6.52
C THR A 427 -10.96 -26.36 6.27
N HIS A 428 -9.69 -26.11 6.63
CA HIS A 428 -8.61 -27.10 6.50
C HIS A 428 -8.77 -28.26 7.48
N LEU A 429 -9.18 -28.02 8.72
CA LEU A 429 -9.51 -29.09 9.68
C LEU A 429 -10.60 -30.01 9.15
N ARG A 430 -11.67 -29.44 8.58
CA ARG A 430 -12.75 -30.22 8.00
C ARG A 430 -12.33 -31.06 6.78
N ALA A 431 -11.41 -30.55 5.97
CA ALA A 431 -10.87 -31.28 4.82
C ALA A 431 -9.97 -32.46 5.25
N HIS A 432 -9.15 -32.31 6.30
CA HIS A 432 -8.31 -33.39 6.85
C HIS A 432 -9.14 -34.52 7.47
N GLU A 433 -10.22 -34.19 8.18
CA GLU A 433 -11.11 -35.21 8.75
C GLU A 433 -11.86 -36.01 7.70
N THR A 434 -12.27 -35.36 6.60
CA THR A 434 -12.93 -36.06 5.48
C THR A 434 -11.97 -37.04 4.80
N LEU A 435 -10.69 -36.75 4.73
CA LEU A 435 -9.66 -37.64 4.18
C LEU A 435 -9.32 -38.79 5.13
N MET A 436 -9.29 -38.58 6.45
CA MET A 436 -9.05 -39.65 7.45
C MET A 436 -10.22 -40.58 7.62
N ASN A 437 -11.45 -40.15 7.30
CA ASN A 437 -12.64 -41.01 7.32
C ASN A 437 -12.88 -41.76 6.00
N LEU A 438 -12.05 -41.55 4.97
CA LEU A 438 -12.11 -42.25 3.67
C LEU A 438 -10.99 -43.31 3.51
N VAL A 439 -10.12 -43.49 4.51
CA VAL A 439 -9.12 -44.55 4.63
C VAL A 439 -9.48 -45.46 5.81
#